data_99d9c23c9686b812659a7a3e1e4065e6
#
_entry.id   99d9c23c9686b812659a7a3e1e4065e6
#
_cell.length_a   1.000
_cell.length_b   1.000
_cell.length_c   1.000
_cell.angle_alpha   90.00
_cell.angle_beta   90.00
_cell.angle_gamma   90.00
#
_symmetry.space_group_name_H-M   'P 1'
#
loop_
_entity.id
_entity.type
_entity.pdbx_description
1 polymer ?
#
loop_
_entity_poly.entity_id
_entity_poly.type
_entity_poly.pdbx_seq_one_letter_code
_entity_poly.pdbx_strand_id
1 'polypeptide(L)'
;MTCIKELLGKLGPEIEGKIAPWLIFIRSYLPQNWVFRTEKEILTLSVSKDGKATVTESESSEPDVIIEWKHDVLSTALKTRDKKAIPPEEKPSIQILTKKGDAAYGFLRQTFGFQKK
;
A
#
# COMPACT_ATOMS: atom_id res chain seq x y z
N MET A 1 19.97 4.08 5.60
CA MET A 1 19.00 2.99 5.33
C MET A 1 17.61 3.57 5.17
N THR A 2 16.95 3.27 4.06
CA THR A 2 15.61 3.78 3.81
C THR A 2 14.59 2.92 4.55
N CYS A 3 13.72 3.52 5.35
CA CYS A 3 12.68 2.77 6.06
C CYS A 3 11.37 2.82 5.26
N ILE A 4 10.50 1.85 5.52
CA ILE A 4 9.21 1.75 4.82
C ILE A 4 8.36 3.01 5.07
N LYS A 5 8.44 3.58 6.26
CA LYS A 5 7.70 4.80 6.60
C LYS A 5 8.02 5.94 5.65
N GLU A 6 9.30 6.13 5.34
CA GLU A 6 9.72 7.18 4.41
C GLU A 6 9.18 6.92 3.00
N LEU A 7 9.22 5.67 2.57
CA LEU A 7 8.75 5.30 1.24
C LEU A 7 7.24 5.50 1.12
N LEU A 8 6.48 5.12 2.15
CA LEU A 8 5.04 5.34 2.18
C LEU A 8 4.71 6.82 2.28
N GLY A 9 5.54 7.59 3.00
CA GLY A 9 5.38 9.03 3.10
C GLY A 9 5.52 9.72 1.75
N LYS A 10 6.35 9.18 0.86
CA LYS A 10 6.47 9.68 -0.50
C LYS A 10 5.34 9.21 -1.39
N LEU A 11 4.82 8.03 -1.13
CA LEU A 11 3.71 7.47 -1.90
C LEU A 11 2.40 8.21 -1.62
N GLY A 12 2.21 8.67 -0.38
CA GLY A 12 0.98 9.35 0.01
C GLY A 12 0.58 10.50 -0.90
N PRO A 13 1.46 11.51 -1.12
CA PRO A 13 1.14 12.61 -2.03
C PRO A 13 0.85 12.16 -3.45
N GLU A 14 1.51 11.11 -3.91
CA GLU A 14 1.26 10.55 -5.25
C GLU A 14 -0.14 9.96 -5.34
N ILE A 15 -0.57 9.22 -4.30
CA ILE A 15 -1.92 8.67 -4.23
C ILE A 15 -2.93 9.82 -4.23
N GLU A 16 -2.70 10.84 -3.40
CA GLU A 16 -3.59 12.01 -3.34
C GLU A 16 -3.76 12.64 -4.71
N GLY A 17 -2.66 12.81 -5.45
CA GLY A 17 -2.71 13.38 -6.78
C GLY A 17 -3.45 12.51 -7.79
N LYS A 18 -3.28 11.20 -7.70
CA LYS A 18 -3.93 10.27 -8.63
C LYS A 18 -5.42 10.15 -8.41
N ILE A 19 -5.87 10.21 -7.15
CA ILE A 19 -7.30 10.04 -6.86
C ILE A 19 -8.08 11.35 -6.90
N ALA A 20 -7.43 12.50 -6.79
CA ALA A 20 -8.11 13.80 -6.74
C ALA A 20 -9.10 14.02 -7.89
N PRO A 21 -8.73 13.77 -9.17
CA PRO A 21 -9.68 13.96 -10.28
C PRO A 21 -10.86 12.99 -10.24
N TRP A 22 -10.72 11.86 -9.54
CA TRP A 22 -11.72 10.80 -9.51
C TRP A 22 -12.47 10.73 -8.18
N LEU A 23 -12.21 11.67 -7.27
CA LEU A 23 -12.70 11.59 -5.91
C LEU A 23 -14.22 11.41 -5.82
N ILE A 24 -14.97 12.12 -6.65
CA ILE A 24 -16.43 12.01 -6.67
C ILE A 24 -16.87 10.58 -7.00
N PHE A 25 -16.15 9.91 -7.90
CA PHE A 25 -16.52 8.57 -8.36
C PHE A 25 -16.08 7.46 -7.42
N ILE A 26 -15.03 7.69 -6.62
CA ILE A 26 -14.48 6.65 -5.75
C ILE A 26 -14.78 6.86 -4.27
N ARG A 27 -15.67 7.81 -3.93
CA ARG A 27 -16.01 8.10 -2.54
C ARG A 27 -16.49 6.88 -1.77
N SER A 28 -17.21 5.97 -2.43
CA SER A 28 -17.71 4.75 -1.78
C SER A 28 -16.57 3.79 -1.41
N TYR A 29 -15.39 3.95 -1.99
CA TYR A 29 -14.21 3.15 -1.67
C TYR A 29 -13.34 3.79 -0.60
N LEU A 30 -13.75 4.91 -0.04
CA LEU A 30 -12.98 5.61 1.01
C LEU A 30 -13.83 5.68 2.29
N PRO A 31 -13.19 5.73 3.46
CA PRO A 31 -11.74 5.67 3.68
C PRO A 31 -11.18 4.27 3.48
N GLN A 32 -9.88 4.19 3.28
CA GLN A 32 -9.18 2.91 3.15
C GLN A 32 -7.98 2.87 4.10
N ASN A 33 -7.67 1.67 4.59
CA ASN A 33 -6.53 1.44 5.45
C ASN A 33 -5.71 0.29 4.86
N TRP A 34 -4.47 0.59 4.48
CA TRP A 34 -3.55 -0.39 3.90
C TRP A 34 -2.46 -0.68 4.93
N VAL A 35 -2.42 -1.90 5.45
CA VAL A 35 -1.42 -2.29 6.43
C VAL A 35 -0.23 -2.92 5.71
N PHE A 36 0.98 -2.41 6.00
CA PHE A 36 2.23 -2.95 5.50
C PHE A 36 3.00 -3.54 6.66
N ARG A 37 3.20 -4.84 6.64
CA ARG A 37 3.81 -5.58 7.75
C ARG A 37 5.09 -6.25 7.29
N THR A 38 6.18 -5.99 8.02
CA THR A 38 7.48 -6.64 7.78
C THR A 38 7.99 -7.18 9.11
N GLU A 39 9.12 -7.89 9.06
CA GLU A 39 9.76 -8.37 10.29
C GLU A 39 10.35 -7.23 11.14
N LYS A 40 10.46 -6.02 10.59
CA LYS A 40 11.05 -4.87 11.28
C LYS A 40 10.05 -3.80 11.68
N GLU A 41 8.94 -3.66 10.98
CA GLU A 41 7.98 -2.60 11.26
C GLU A 41 6.59 -2.96 10.76
N ILE A 42 5.60 -2.32 11.36
CA ILE A 42 4.20 -2.43 10.95
C ILE A 42 3.69 -1.01 10.77
N LEU A 43 3.17 -0.72 9.58
CA LEU A 43 2.70 0.62 9.23
C LEU A 43 1.33 0.55 8.58
N THR A 44 0.54 1.61 8.76
CA THR A 44 -0.74 1.75 8.08
C THR A 44 -0.71 3.02 7.23
N LEU A 45 -1.00 2.86 5.95
CA LEU A 45 -1.24 3.99 5.05
C LEU A 45 -2.76 4.14 4.95
N SER A 46 -3.27 5.25 5.45
CA SER A 46 -4.71 5.53 5.47
C SER A 46 -5.05 6.63 4.48
N VAL A 47 -6.11 6.40 3.70
CA VAL A 47 -6.63 7.42 2.78
C VAL A 47 -8.03 7.79 3.26
N SER A 48 -8.22 9.05 3.62
CA SER A 48 -9.50 9.55 4.15
C SER A 48 -10.51 9.77 3.03
N LYS A 49 -11.76 10.04 3.42
CA LYS A 49 -12.82 10.34 2.45
C LYS A 49 -12.51 11.57 1.62
N ASP A 50 -11.68 12.47 2.13
CA ASP A 50 -11.25 13.67 1.42
C ASP A 50 -10.07 13.41 0.49
N GLY A 51 -9.61 12.17 0.41
CA GLY A 51 -8.48 11.82 -0.44
C GLY A 51 -7.13 12.17 0.15
N LYS A 52 -7.04 12.35 1.46
CA LYS A 52 -5.78 12.67 2.15
C LYS A 52 -5.13 11.40 2.67
N ALA A 53 -3.85 11.22 2.36
CA ALA A 53 -3.10 10.05 2.77
C ALA A 53 -2.23 10.36 3.99
N THR A 54 -2.27 9.48 4.99
CA THR A 54 -1.44 9.60 6.20
C THR A 54 -0.81 8.25 6.52
N VAL A 55 0.37 8.27 7.14
CA VAL A 55 1.09 7.06 7.55
C VAL A 55 1.18 7.01 9.07
N THR A 56 0.76 5.89 9.64
CA THR A 56 0.80 5.65 11.09
C THR A 56 1.69 4.46 11.40
N GLU A 57 2.50 4.56 12.45
CA GLU A 57 3.41 3.49 12.86
C GLU A 57 2.72 2.45 13.72
N SER A 58 1.60 1.92 13.23
CA SER A 58 0.85 0.88 13.93
C SER A 58 -0.07 0.18 12.95
N GLU A 59 -0.61 -0.97 13.35
CA GLU A 59 -1.57 -1.70 12.53
C GLU A 59 -2.97 -1.16 12.79
N SER A 60 -3.69 -0.88 11.71
CA SER A 60 -5.08 -0.44 11.82
C SER A 60 -5.96 -1.56 12.39
N SER A 61 -6.94 -1.19 13.21
CA SER A 61 -7.93 -2.15 13.72
C SER A 61 -8.96 -2.54 12.65
N GLU A 62 -9.04 -1.76 11.57
CA GLU A 62 -9.99 -2.01 10.49
C GLU A 62 -9.28 -1.96 9.14
N PRO A 63 -8.34 -2.88 8.87
CA PRO A 63 -7.61 -2.87 7.61
C PRO A 63 -8.48 -3.33 6.46
N ASP A 64 -8.30 -2.72 5.29
CA ASP A 64 -8.96 -3.15 4.06
C ASP A 64 -8.08 -4.14 3.32
N VAL A 65 -6.77 -3.95 3.40
CA VAL A 65 -5.79 -4.88 2.82
C VAL A 65 -4.56 -4.93 3.73
N ILE A 66 -3.99 -6.13 3.87
CA ILE A 66 -2.77 -6.33 4.64
C ILE A 66 -1.72 -6.92 3.71
N ILE A 67 -0.61 -6.22 3.56
CA ILE A 67 0.54 -6.65 2.77
C ILE A 67 1.66 -7.05 3.73
N GLU A 68 2.05 -8.33 3.70
CA GLU A 68 3.13 -8.84 4.53
C GLU A 68 4.25 -9.36 3.64
N TRP A 69 5.46 -8.86 3.85
CA TRP A 69 6.60 -9.19 3.00
C TRP A 69 7.90 -8.96 3.79
N LYS A 70 8.99 -9.49 3.27
CA LYS A 70 10.30 -9.22 3.86
C LYS A 70 10.62 -7.73 3.72
N HIS A 71 11.20 -7.14 4.77
CA HIS A 71 11.50 -5.70 4.78
C HIS A 71 12.31 -5.26 3.58
N ASP A 72 13.40 -5.96 3.27
CA ASP A 72 14.27 -5.59 2.17
C ASP A 72 13.57 -5.69 0.81
N VAL A 73 12.73 -6.70 0.65
CA VAL A 73 12.00 -6.92 -0.60
C VAL A 73 10.93 -5.84 -0.78
N LEU A 74 10.15 -5.55 0.26
CA LEU A 74 9.15 -4.50 0.21
C LEU A 74 9.79 -3.13 -0.04
N SER A 75 10.91 -2.86 0.63
CA SER A 75 11.67 -1.63 0.46
C SER A 75 12.08 -1.46 -1.01
N THR A 76 12.65 -2.52 -1.59
CA THR A 76 13.07 -2.49 -3.00
C THR A 76 11.88 -2.27 -3.92
N ALA A 77 10.77 -2.96 -3.67
CA ALA A 77 9.56 -2.81 -4.50
C ALA A 77 9.03 -1.38 -4.47
N LEU A 78 8.94 -0.77 -3.30
CA LEU A 78 8.43 0.58 -3.15
C LEU A 78 9.38 1.62 -3.74
N LYS A 79 10.69 1.36 -3.65
CA LYS A 79 11.71 2.29 -4.10
C LYS A 79 11.88 2.26 -5.62
N THR A 80 11.97 1.06 -6.21
CA THR A 80 12.25 0.90 -7.64
C THR A 80 11.00 0.90 -8.50
N ARG A 81 9.88 0.43 -7.93
CA ARG A 81 8.61 0.26 -8.65
C ARG A 81 8.76 -0.64 -9.87
N ASP A 82 9.73 -1.53 -9.84
CA ASP A 82 10.04 -2.42 -10.95
C ASP A 82 9.97 -3.87 -10.46
N LYS A 83 8.97 -4.61 -10.94
CA LYS A 83 8.81 -6.01 -10.56
C LYS A 83 10.01 -6.86 -10.94
N LYS A 84 10.79 -6.42 -11.94
CA LYS A 84 11.99 -7.14 -12.38
C LYS A 84 13.10 -7.07 -11.34
N ALA A 85 13.07 -6.07 -10.46
CA ALA A 85 14.04 -5.95 -9.37
C ALA A 85 13.75 -6.92 -8.23
N ILE A 86 12.59 -7.60 -8.26
CA ILE A 86 12.17 -8.54 -7.23
C ILE A 86 12.31 -9.96 -7.77
N PRO A 87 12.98 -10.86 -7.03
CA PRO A 87 13.09 -12.26 -7.46
C PRO A 87 11.68 -12.87 -7.66
N PRO A 88 11.47 -13.66 -8.72
CA PRO A 88 10.16 -14.24 -9.00
C PRO A 88 9.59 -15.10 -7.87
N GLU A 89 10.45 -15.70 -7.06
CA GLU A 89 10.04 -16.54 -5.94
C GLU A 89 9.61 -15.72 -4.72
N GLU A 90 9.95 -14.42 -4.68
CA GLU A 90 9.58 -13.54 -3.57
C GLU A 90 8.25 -12.86 -3.87
N LYS A 91 7.18 -13.40 -3.29
CA LYS A 91 5.84 -12.84 -3.44
C LYS A 91 5.27 -12.42 -2.10
N PRO A 92 4.58 -11.29 -2.04
CA PRO A 92 3.98 -10.84 -0.78
C PRO A 92 2.79 -11.69 -0.39
N SER A 93 2.53 -11.79 0.90
CA SER A 93 1.27 -12.31 1.41
C SER A 93 0.31 -11.11 1.43
N ILE A 94 -0.76 -11.18 0.67
CA ILE A 94 -1.73 -10.10 0.59
C ILE A 94 -3.10 -10.63 1.00
N GLN A 95 -3.66 -10.05 2.07
CA GLN A 95 -5.00 -10.37 2.55
C GLN A 95 -5.93 -9.24 2.18
N ILE A 96 -6.94 -9.55 1.39
CA ILE A 96 -7.96 -8.58 0.98
C ILE A 96 -9.18 -8.82 1.86
N LEU A 97 -9.51 -7.85 2.72
CA LEU A 97 -10.53 -8.01 3.73
C LEU A 97 -11.87 -7.35 3.36
N THR A 98 -11.83 -6.40 2.42
CA THR A 98 -13.03 -5.68 1.97
C THR A 98 -12.96 -5.45 0.47
N LYS A 99 -14.08 -4.99 -0.11
CA LYS A 99 -14.09 -4.61 -1.53
C LYS A 99 -13.15 -3.44 -1.80
N LYS A 100 -12.98 -2.57 -0.80
CA LYS A 100 -12.03 -1.46 -0.89
C LYS A 100 -10.61 -1.99 -0.99
N GLY A 101 -10.30 -3.05 -0.24
CA GLY A 101 -8.99 -3.68 -0.30
C GLY A 101 -8.69 -4.30 -1.66
N ASP A 102 -9.71 -4.83 -2.32
CA ASP A 102 -9.54 -5.37 -3.67
C ASP A 102 -9.14 -4.28 -4.66
N ALA A 103 -9.75 -3.11 -4.55
CA ALA A 103 -9.39 -1.95 -5.38
C ALA A 103 -7.96 -1.49 -5.07
N ALA A 104 -7.58 -1.49 -3.79
CA ALA A 104 -6.23 -1.13 -3.36
C ALA A 104 -5.21 -2.11 -3.93
N TYR A 105 -5.51 -3.41 -3.92
CA TYR A 105 -4.63 -4.41 -4.49
C TYR A 105 -4.43 -4.18 -5.99
N GLY A 106 -5.49 -3.83 -6.70
CA GLY A 106 -5.39 -3.50 -8.13
C GLY A 106 -4.42 -2.35 -8.38
N PHE A 107 -4.52 -1.30 -7.56
CA PHE A 107 -3.60 -0.16 -7.65
C PHE A 107 -2.16 -0.58 -7.38
N LEU A 108 -1.94 -1.36 -6.31
CA LEU A 108 -0.59 -1.82 -5.95
C LEU A 108 0.01 -2.71 -7.03
N ARG A 109 -0.80 -3.57 -7.63
CA ARG A 109 -0.35 -4.44 -8.70
C ARG A 109 0.08 -3.64 -9.93
N GLN A 110 -0.69 -2.64 -10.32
CA GLN A 110 -0.37 -1.81 -11.48
C GLN A 110 0.82 -0.90 -11.23
N THR A 111 0.92 -0.33 -10.03
CA THR A 111 1.97 0.63 -9.72
C THR A 111 3.31 -0.02 -9.40
N PHE A 112 3.28 -1.12 -8.63
CA PHE A 112 4.51 -1.77 -8.13
C PHE A 112 4.71 -3.17 -8.66
N GLY A 113 3.74 -3.74 -9.35
CA GLY A 113 3.83 -5.11 -9.82
C GLY A 113 3.63 -6.15 -8.73
N PHE A 114 3.01 -5.79 -7.61
CA PHE A 114 2.75 -6.71 -6.52
C PHE A 114 1.83 -7.84 -7.00
N GLN A 115 2.22 -9.08 -6.73
CA GLN A 115 1.41 -10.25 -7.04
C GLN A 115 1.36 -11.12 -5.80
N LYS A 116 0.15 -11.36 -5.29
CA LYS A 116 0.00 -12.20 -4.11
C LYS A 116 0.34 -13.66 -4.43
N LYS A 117 0.70 -14.37 -3.39
CA LYS A 117 1.02 -15.79 -3.50
C LYS A 117 -0.12 -16.59 -4.09
#